data_052bf4d0d1ddbe1777dd33a1ef580acd
#
_entry.id   052bf4d0d1ddbe1777dd33a1ef580acd
#
_cell.length_a   1.000
_cell.length_b   1.000
_cell.length_c   1.000
_cell.angle_alpha   90.00
_cell.angle_beta   90.00
_cell.angle_gamma   90.00
#
_symmetry.space_group_name_H-M   'P 1'
#
loop_
_entity.id
_entity.type
_entity.pdbx_description
1 polymer ?
#
loop_
_entity_poly.entity_id
_entity_poly.type
_entity_poly.pdbx_seq_one_letter_code
_entity_poly.pdbx_strand_id
1 'polypeptide(L)'
;MLPADVARKRALNRLIANTAIGIGVFLLGFVMSEPAPYELYMAGLIALALLFGLRLTRSSLVLLALFAVFNFGGLISVMQMADVKKAPLYIAVSLFLAFTSVFFAAAIEADYRCLKTIFNAYLLVGALSSLLGIAGYLGLFPGAEIFTRYGRAQGAFQDPNVYGPFLILPLTWTLYRVMRGGARDVAVYLPFCCVLTLGVLVSFSRAAWAMVPLSFVILFGVLFLQNNSNRFRLRLIVIGLLAIVTIALAILIILQLPGVGDFFRERARLEQSYDSARLGRFARHWLGMILATQHPLGIGPLEFGPMFGEDTHNIWLKAVLDYGWIGFMAFLTLTFLTLGIGFKLLFRNRPWQPFLLVAYATYLGHVLIGNVIDTDHWRHFYLLFGIIWGCAGLEYRYQHSLKPRGQSGEQHLAIRNIRRRSPL
;
A
#
# COMPACT_ATOMS: atom_id res chain seq x y z
N MET A 1 -36.76 -16.32 3.36
CA MET A 1 -35.60 -16.99 2.69
C MET A 1 -35.64 -16.61 1.21
N LEU A 2 -34.46 -16.37 0.60
CA LEU A 2 -34.39 -16.13 -0.86
C LEU A 2 -34.62 -17.45 -1.61
N PRO A 3 -35.27 -17.43 -2.78
CA PRO A 3 -35.37 -18.60 -3.64
C PRO A 3 -34.00 -19.22 -3.92
N ALA A 4 -33.89 -20.53 -3.98
CA ALA A 4 -32.62 -21.25 -4.15
C ALA A 4 -31.81 -20.78 -5.37
N ASP A 5 -32.50 -20.52 -6.49
CA ASP A 5 -31.87 -20.02 -7.73
C ASP A 5 -31.27 -18.63 -7.58
N VAL A 6 -31.93 -17.73 -6.83
CA VAL A 6 -31.42 -16.39 -6.56
C VAL A 6 -30.18 -16.48 -5.66
N ALA A 7 -30.19 -17.37 -4.66
CA ALA A 7 -29.05 -17.61 -3.78
C ALA A 7 -27.86 -18.18 -4.57
N ARG A 8 -28.08 -19.15 -5.45
CA ARG A 8 -27.09 -19.76 -6.34
C ARG A 8 -26.47 -18.72 -7.29
N LYS A 9 -27.30 -17.91 -7.95
CA LYS A 9 -26.83 -16.84 -8.84
C LYS A 9 -25.96 -15.80 -8.12
N ARG A 10 -26.35 -15.39 -6.90
CA ARG A 10 -25.54 -14.48 -6.06
C ARG A 10 -24.21 -15.10 -5.66
N ALA A 11 -24.19 -16.39 -5.31
CA ALA A 11 -22.96 -17.10 -4.95
C ALA A 11 -22.00 -17.17 -6.15
N LEU A 12 -22.52 -17.49 -7.35
CA LEU A 12 -21.74 -17.53 -8.58
C LEU A 12 -21.16 -16.16 -8.94
N ASN A 13 -21.98 -15.10 -8.92
CA ASN A 13 -21.51 -13.74 -9.20
C ASN A 13 -20.39 -13.30 -8.22
N ARG A 14 -20.53 -13.66 -6.93
CA ARG A 14 -19.49 -13.39 -5.94
C ARG A 14 -18.21 -14.18 -6.23
N LEU A 15 -18.33 -15.44 -6.62
CA LEU A 15 -17.16 -16.26 -6.96
C LEU A 15 -16.41 -15.64 -8.15
N ILE A 16 -17.13 -15.27 -9.22
CA ILE A 16 -16.55 -14.64 -10.40
C ILE A 16 -15.85 -13.32 -10.01
N ALA A 17 -16.53 -12.44 -9.27
CA ALA A 17 -15.96 -11.16 -8.84
C ALA A 17 -14.70 -11.34 -7.96
N ASN A 18 -14.74 -12.26 -6.99
CA ASN A 18 -13.59 -12.55 -6.14
C ASN A 18 -12.43 -13.14 -6.93
N THR A 19 -12.69 -14.04 -7.88
CA THR A 19 -11.65 -14.61 -8.76
C THR A 19 -11.01 -13.51 -9.60
N ALA A 20 -11.80 -12.64 -10.21
CA ALA A 20 -11.31 -11.52 -11.00
C ALA A 20 -10.45 -10.56 -10.16
N ILE A 21 -10.90 -10.19 -8.96
CA ILE A 21 -10.12 -9.38 -8.01
C ILE A 21 -8.82 -10.10 -7.62
N GLY A 22 -8.90 -11.42 -7.34
CA GLY A 22 -7.74 -12.22 -6.96
C GLY A 22 -6.68 -12.27 -8.06
N ILE A 23 -7.07 -12.43 -9.32
CA ILE A 23 -6.17 -12.40 -10.48
C ILE A 23 -5.51 -11.01 -10.58
N GLY A 24 -6.28 -9.92 -10.49
CA GLY A 24 -5.72 -8.56 -10.52
C GLY A 24 -4.66 -8.34 -9.43
N VAL A 25 -4.94 -8.76 -8.19
CA VAL A 25 -3.97 -8.66 -7.08
C VAL A 25 -2.76 -9.57 -7.29
N PHE A 26 -2.94 -10.76 -7.84
CA PHE A 26 -1.83 -11.66 -8.16
C PHE A 26 -0.89 -11.06 -9.22
N LEU A 27 -1.43 -10.38 -10.21
CA LEU A 27 -0.64 -9.72 -11.25
C LEU A 27 0.19 -8.53 -10.75
N LEU A 28 -0.11 -7.97 -9.56
CA LEU A 28 0.72 -6.92 -8.93
C LEU A 28 2.19 -7.31 -8.74
N GLY A 29 2.48 -8.59 -8.61
CA GLY A 29 3.83 -9.10 -8.38
C GLY A 29 4.66 -9.32 -9.64
N PHE A 30 4.15 -8.96 -10.83
CA PHE A 30 4.84 -9.16 -12.11
C PHE A 30 5.01 -7.81 -12.82
N VAL A 31 6.15 -7.17 -12.60
CA VAL A 31 6.48 -5.82 -13.09
C VAL A 31 7.87 -5.84 -13.75
N MET A 32 8.11 -6.83 -14.62
CA MET A 32 9.37 -6.94 -15.36
C MET A 32 9.43 -6.06 -16.61
N SER A 33 8.25 -5.65 -17.13
CA SER A 33 8.12 -4.76 -18.30
C SER A 33 6.98 -3.78 -18.08
N GLU A 34 6.97 -2.66 -18.80
CA GLU A 34 5.88 -1.69 -18.80
C GLU A 34 5.35 -1.51 -20.24
N PRO A 35 4.01 -1.56 -20.43
CA PRO A 35 2.99 -1.80 -19.40
C PRO A 35 3.07 -3.23 -18.84
N ALA A 36 2.88 -3.38 -17.52
CA ALA A 36 2.85 -4.68 -16.87
C ALA A 36 1.49 -5.39 -17.11
N PRO A 37 1.41 -6.72 -16.97
CA PRO A 37 0.16 -7.46 -17.10
C PRO A 37 -0.97 -6.92 -16.18
N TYR A 38 -0.58 -6.35 -15.05
CA TYR A 38 -1.51 -5.71 -14.10
C TYR A 38 -2.30 -4.55 -14.73
N GLU A 39 -1.63 -3.64 -15.47
CA GLU A 39 -2.28 -2.48 -16.07
C GLU A 39 -3.34 -2.91 -17.08
N LEU A 40 -2.99 -3.82 -17.97
CA LEU A 40 -3.89 -4.29 -19.01
C LEU A 40 -5.11 -5.01 -18.41
N TYR A 41 -4.86 -5.89 -17.45
CA TYR A 41 -5.92 -6.63 -16.77
C TYR A 41 -6.85 -5.71 -15.98
N MET A 42 -6.28 -4.82 -15.15
CA MET A 42 -7.09 -3.94 -14.30
C MET A 42 -7.85 -2.88 -15.10
N ALA A 43 -7.30 -2.38 -16.20
CA ALA A 43 -8.04 -1.48 -17.09
C ALA A 43 -9.32 -2.16 -17.63
N GLY A 44 -9.20 -3.41 -18.12
CA GLY A 44 -10.35 -4.20 -18.55
C GLY A 44 -11.33 -4.49 -17.41
N LEU A 45 -10.82 -4.86 -16.24
CA LEU A 45 -11.66 -5.18 -15.07
C LEU A 45 -12.43 -3.95 -14.56
N ILE A 46 -11.79 -2.78 -14.50
CA ILE A 46 -12.43 -1.52 -14.11
C ILE A 46 -13.49 -1.14 -15.13
N ALA A 47 -13.20 -1.22 -16.44
CA ALA A 47 -14.16 -0.92 -17.49
C ALA A 47 -15.40 -1.83 -17.39
N LEU A 48 -15.21 -3.13 -17.20
CA LEU A 48 -16.31 -4.07 -16.98
C LEU A 48 -17.10 -3.74 -15.71
N ALA A 49 -16.43 -3.44 -14.61
CA ALA A 49 -17.09 -3.10 -13.36
C ALA A 49 -17.95 -1.84 -13.48
N LEU A 50 -17.50 -0.82 -14.24
CA LEU A 50 -18.29 0.38 -14.54
C LEU A 50 -19.51 0.05 -15.42
N LEU A 51 -19.34 -0.79 -16.44
CA LEU A 51 -20.43 -1.23 -17.31
C LEU A 51 -21.49 -2.04 -16.53
N PHE A 52 -21.07 -2.86 -15.57
CA PHE A 52 -21.97 -3.61 -14.70
C PHE A 52 -22.49 -2.81 -13.49
N GLY A 53 -22.24 -1.51 -13.44
CA GLY A 53 -22.81 -0.59 -12.46
C GLY A 53 -22.09 -0.62 -11.10
N LEU A 54 -20.76 -0.54 -11.10
CA LEU A 54 -19.99 -0.33 -9.89
C LEU A 54 -20.51 0.91 -9.15
N ARG A 55 -20.95 0.73 -7.92
CA ARG A 55 -21.49 1.82 -7.11
C ARG A 55 -20.38 2.49 -6.34
N LEU A 56 -20.14 3.76 -6.62
CA LEU A 56 -19.28 4.61 -5.81
C LEU A 56 -20.07 5.13 -4.61
N THR A 57 -19.49 5.05 -3.46
CA THR A 57 -20.04 5.58 -2.21
C THR A 57 -19.40 6.91 -1.86
N ARG A 58 -19.85 7.54 -0.78
CA ARG A 58 -19.28 8.81 -0.33
C ARG A 58 -17.77 8.71 -0.07
N SER A 59 -17.27 7.61 0.54
CA SER A 59 -15.85 7.45 0.82
C SER A 59 -15.04 7.26 -0.47
N SER A 60 -15.48 6.41 -1.39
CA SER A 60 -14.82 6.24 -2.68
C SER A 60 -14.87 7.48 -3.56
N LEU A 61 -15.94 8.31 -3.48
CA LEU A 61 -16.02 9.59 -4.18
C LEU A 61 -15.03 10.63 -3.61
N VAL A 62 -14.87 10.70 -2.28
CA VAL A 62 -13.86 11.60 -1.67
C VAL A 62 -12.44 11.18 -2.08
N LEU A 63 -12.15 9.87 -2.06
CA LEU A 63 -10.89 9.33 -2.54
C LEU A 63 -10.63 9.71 -4.01
N LEU A 64 -11.64 9.50 -4.87
CA LEU A 64 -11.56 9.86 -6.28
C LEU A 64 -11.32 11.37 -6.48
N ALA A 65 -12.04 12.21 -5.72
CA ALA A 65 -11.90 13.68 -5.82
C ALA A 65 -10.49 14.16 -5.45
N LEU A 66 -9.90 13.61 -4.39
CA LEU A 66 -8.53 13.93 -3.99
C LEU A 66 -7.51 13.50 -5.03
N PHE A 67 -7.64 12.30 -5.60
CA PHE A 67 -6.80 11.86 -6.70
C PHE A 67 -7.04 12.66 -7.99
N ALA A 68 -8.26 13.08 -8.26
CA ALA A 68 -8.56 13.91 -9.42
C ALA A 68 -7.87 15.29 -9.31
N VAL A 69 -7.92 15.94 -8.14
CA VAL A 69 -7.20 17.19 -7.89
C VAL A 69 -5.68 17.00 -7.97
N PHE A 70 -5.15 15.88 -7.43
CA PHE A 70 -3.74 15.56 -7.55
C PHE A 70 -3.30 15.48 -9.01
N ASN A 71 -4.00 14.68 -9.83
CA ASN A 71 -3.67 14.49 -11.24
C ASN A 71 -3.95 15.75 -12.08
N PHE A 72 -4.95 16.57 -11.70
CA PHE A 72 -5.20 17.86 -12.33
C PHE A 72 -3.99 18.80 -12.15
N GLY A 73 -3.39 18.84 -10.96
CA GLY A 73 -2.12 19.55 -10.74
C GLY A 73 -1.02 19.06 -11.69
N GLY A 74 -0.92 17.76 -11.90
CA GLY A 74 0.03 17.17 -12.87
C GLY A 74 -0.23 17.61 -14.31
N LEU A 75 -1.49 17.67 -14.75
CA LEU A 75 -1.82 18.18 -16.08
C LEU A 75 -1.42 19.65 -16.25
N ILE A 76 -1.63 20.48 -15.22
CA ILE A 76 -1.17 21.87 -15.24
C ILE A 76 0.37 21.94 -15.31
N SER A 77 1.06 21.08 -14.57
CA SER A 77 2.52 21.03 -14.56
C SER A 77 3.08 20.61 -15.92
N VAL A 78 2.44 19.68 -16.63
CA VAL A 78 2.82 19.30 -18.01
C VAL A 78 2.75 20.48 -18.96
N MET A 79 1.82 21.42 -18.77
CA MET A 79 1.71 22.63 -19.60
C MET A 79 2.90 23.59 -19.44
N GLN A 80 3.72 23.42 -18.39
CA GLN A 80 4.94 24.23 -18.17
C GLN A 80 6.16 23.67 -18.90
N MET A 81 6.07 22.44 -19.45
CA MET A 81 7.19 21.74 -20.06
C MET A 81 7.43 22.17 -21.51
N ALA A 82 8.69 22.31 -21.89
CA ALA A 82 9.09 22.53 -23.28
C ALA A 82 9.01 21.25 -24.11
N ASP A 83 9.31 20.08 -23.52
CA ASP A 83 9.23 18.74 -24.13
C ASP A 83 8.34 17.81 -23.32
N VAL A 84 7.13 17.56 -23.83
CA VAL A 84 6.09 16.81 -23.13
C VAL A 84 6.09 15.31 -23.40
N LYS A 85 7.03 14.76 -24.17
CA LYS A 85 6.99 13.39 -24.75
C LYS A 85 6.54 12.28 -23.83
N LYS A 86 7.05 12.23 -22.60
CA LYS A 86 6.75 11.15 -21.64
C LYS A 86 5.78 11.57 -20.53
N ALA A 87 5.64 12.85 -20.28
CA ALA A 87 4.87 13.39 -19.17
C ALA A 87 3.36 13.07 -19.24
N PRO A 88 2.67 13.13 -20.39
CA PRO A 88 1.26 12.76 -20.47
C PRO A 88 1.02 11.28 -20.10
N LEU A 89 1.90 10.38 -20.54
CA LEU A 89 1.82 8.95 -20.18
C LEU A 89 2.04 8.74 -18.68
N TYR A 90 2.98 9.47 -18.09
CA TYR A 90 3.25 9.44 -16.66
C TYR A 90 2.01 9.82 -15.83
N ILE A 91 1.35 10.94 -16.19
CA ILE A 91 0.09 11.36 -15.55
C ILE A 91 -1.05 10.36 -15.82
N ALA A 92 -1.14 9.80 -17.03
CA ALA A 92 -2.14 8.81 -17.35
C ALA A 92 -1.99 7.52 -16.49
N VAL A 93 -0.75 7.07 -16.24
CA VAL A 93 -0.47 5.95 -15.31
C VAL A 93 -0.86 6.32 -13.88
N SER A 94 -0.52 7.53 -13.40
CA SER A 94 -0.94 8.00 -12.08
C SER A 94 -2.47 8.00 -11.94
N LEU A 95 -3.19 8.51 -12.93
CA LEU A 95 -4.65 8.51 -12.95
C LEU A 95 -5.23 7.09 -13.01
N PHE A 96 -4.63 6.20 -13.80
CA PHE A 96 -5.01 4.78 -13.84
C PHE A 96 -4.86 4.14 -12.45
N LEU A 97 -3.74 4.37 -11.76
CA LEU A 97 -3.50 3.85 -10.41
C LEU A 97 -4.52 4.41 -9.40
N ALA A 98 -4.90 5.68 -9.54
CA ALA A 98 -5.98 6.29 -8.77
C ALA A 98 -7.32 5.54 -8.97
N PHE A 99 -7.67 5.22 -10.22
CA PHE A 99 -8.86 4.42 -10.52
C PHE A 99 -8.79 3.01 -9.93
N THR A 100 -7.62 2.36 -9.93
CA THR A 100 -7.47 1.05 -9.27
C THR A 100 -7.73 1.14 -7.77
N SER A 101 -7.25 2.21 -7.12
CA SER A 101 -7.49 2.46 -5.70
C SER A 101 -8.99 2.62 -5.39
N VAL A 102 -9.69 3.43 -6.19
CA VAL A 102 -11.14 3.65 -6.07
C VAL A 102 -11.93 2.36 -6.34
N PHE A 103 -11.51 1.58 -7.34
CA PHE A 103 -12.10 0.27 -7.64
C PHE A 103 -12.01 -0.68 -6.43
N PHE A 104 -10.82 -0.83 -5.83
CA PHE A 104 -10.65 -1.68 -4.66
C PHE A 104 -11.47 -1.18 -3.47
N ALA A 105 -11.53 0.13 -3.23
CA ALA A 105 -12.37 0.71 -2.18
C ALA A 105 -13.85 0.35 -2.41
N ALA A 106 -14.38 0.56 -3.59
CA ALA A 106 -15.77 0.26 -3.93
C ALA A 106 -16.09 -1.24 -3.88
N ALA A 107 -15.17 -2.10 -4.33
CA ALA A 107 -15.31 -3.56 -4.26
C ALA A 107 -15.36 -4.07 -2.82
N ILE A 108 -14.48 -3.55 -1.95
CA ILE A 108 -14.46 -3.87 -0.51
C ILE A 108 -15.75 -3.40 0.16
N GLU A 109 -16.21 -2.21 -0.15
CA GLU A 109 -17.48 -1.70 0.36
C GLU A 109 -18.68 -2.52 -0.12
N ALA A 110 -18.65 -3.07 -1.33
CA ALA A 110 -19.70 -3.94 -1.83
C ALA A 110 -19.77 -5.28 -1.07
N ASP A 111 -18.62 -5.93 -0.86
CA ASP A 111 -18.50 -7.16 -0.07
C ASP A 111 -17.12 -7.25 0.59
N TYR A 112 -17.03 -6.96 1.91
CA TYR A 112 -15.78 -7.02 2.67
C TYR A 112 -15.07 -8.39 2.63
N ARG A 113 -15.77 -9.45 2.23
CA ARG A 113 -15.20 -10.81 2.14
C ARG A 113 -14.14 -10.90 1.04
N CYS A 114 -14.17 -9.99 0.06
CA CYS A 114 -13.12 -9.90 -0.96
C CYS A 114 -11.74 -9.57 -0.36
N LEU A 115 -11.67 -8.94 0.84
CA LEU A 115 -10.41 -8.71 1.56
C LEU A 115 -9.62 -10.01 1.77
N LYS A 116 -10.30 -11.11 2.11
CA LYS A 116 -9.64 -12.42 2.24
C LYS A 116 -9.02 -12.87 0.91
N THR A 117 -9.70 -12.65 -0.19
CA THR A 117 -9.19 -12.97 -1.54
C THR A 117 -8.00 -12.09 -1.87
N ILE A 118 -8.08 -10.77 -1.63
CA ILE A 118 -6.99 -9.81 -1.84
C ILE A 118 -5.74 -10.25 -1.07
N PHE A 119 -5.87 -10.51 0.22
CA PHE A 119 -4.74 -10.88 1.07
C PHE A 119 -4.15 -12.25 0.73
N ASN A 120 -4.98 -13.23 0.35
CA ASN A 120 -4.48 -14.55 -0.06
C ASN A 120 -3.78 -14.48 -1.42
N ALA A 121 -4.34 -13.78 -2.40
CA ALA A 121 -3.70 -13.59 -3.70
C ALA A 121 -2.37 -12.83 -3.57
N TYR A 122 -2.34 -11.81 -2.74
CA TYR A 122 -1.12 -11.05 -2.45
C TYR A 122 -0.06 -11.92 -1.73
N LEU A 123 -0.48 -12.75 -0.76
CA LEU A 123 0.42 -13.69 -0.09
C LEU A 123 1.04 -14.67 -1.07
N LEU A 124 0.23 -15.23 -1.98
CA LEU A 124 0.70 -16.18 -2.98
C LEU A 124 1.72 -15.55 -3.93
N VAL A 125 1.42 -14.37 -4.48
CA VAL A 125 2.36 -13.71 -5.40
C VAL A 125 3.57 -13.16 -4.67
N GLY A 126 3.43 -12.69 -3.44
CA GLY A 126 4.57 -12.27 -2.61
C GLY A 126 5.52 -13.42 -2.32
N ALA A 127 4.99 -14.60 -1.96
CA ALA A 127 5.79 -15.81 -1.75
C ALA A 127 6.47 -16.28 -3.04
N LEU A 128 5.74 -16.29 -4.16
CA LEU A 128 6.30 -16.66 -5.45
C LEU A 128 7.44 -15.71 -5.87
N SER A 129 7.21 -14.40 -5.79
CA SER A 129 8.21 -13.39 -6.10
C SER A 129 9.43 -13.48 -5.17
N SER A 130 9.22 -13.81 -3.86
CA SER A 130 10.31 -14.08 -2.93
C SER A 130 11.12 -15.29 -3.32
N LEU A 131 10.46 -16.40 -3.68
CA LEU A 131 11.16 -17.61 -4.12
C LEU A 131 11.98 -17.37 -5.40
N LEU A 132 11.43 -16.64 -6.38
CA LEU A 132 12.14 -16.24 -7.58
C LEU A 132 13.35 -15.34 -7.26
N GLY A 133 13.18 -14.34 -6.39
CA GLY A 133 14.27 -13.46 -5.96
C GLY A 133 15.37 -14.20 -5.20
N ILE A 134 15.02 -15.12 -4.31
CA ILE A 134 15.97 -15.98 -3.58
C ILE A 134 16.69 -16.90 -4.55
N ALA A 135 15.95 -17.55 -5.46
CA ALA A 135 16.53 -18.44 -6.47
C ALA A 135 17.50 -17.69 -7.39
N GLY A 136 17.15 -16.47 -7.81
CA GLY A 136 18.04 -15.60 -8.58
C GLY A 136 19.30 -15.24 -7.81
N TYR A 137 19.16 -14.83 -6.54
CA TYR A 137 20.28 -14.45 -5.69
C TYR A 137 21.26 -15.60 -5.43
N LEU A 138 20.74 -16.82 -5.27
CA LEU A 138 21.54 -18.03 -5.03
C LEU A 138 21.99 -18.73 -6.35
N GLY A 139 21.55 -18.26 -7.51
CA GLY A 139 21.89 -18.88 -8.80
C GLY A 139 21.40 -20.34 -8.93
N LEU A 140 20.19 -20.66 -8.44
CA LEU A 140 19.71 -22.03 -8.29
C LEU A 140 19.42 -22.75 -9.62
N PHE A 141 19.27 -22.00 -10.72
CA PHE A 141 19.04 -22.58 -12.05
C PHE A 141 19.57 -21.63 -13.15
N PRO A 142 19.89 -22.15 -14.35
CA PRO A 142 20.32 -21.31 -15.47
C PRO A 142 19.25 -20.26 -15.84
N GLY A 143 19.64 -18.98 -15.99
CA GLY A 143 18.71 -17.87 -16.26
C GLY A 143 18.07 -17.25 -15.01
N ALA A 144 18.39 -17.73 -13.80
CA ALA A 144 17.86 -17.17 -12.55
C ALA A 144 18.32 -15.73 -12.29
N GLU A 145 19.41 -15.30 -12.95
CA GLU A 145 19.97 -13.94 -12.86
C GLU A 145 18.98 -12.85 -13.29
N ILE A 146 17.96 -13.15 -14.09
CA ILE A 146 16.90 -12.20 -14.46
C ILE A 146 16.09 -11.70 -13.24
N PHE A 147 16.11 -12.43 -12.13
CA PHE A 147 15.45 -12.09 -10.88
C PHE A 147 16.35 -11.30 -9.92
N THR A 148 17.54 -10.87 -10.40
CA THR A 148 18.50 -10.07 -9.64
C THR A 148 18.92 -8.82 -10.41
N ARG A 149 19.31 -7.78 -9.66
CA ARG A 149 19.88 -6.55 -10.22
C ARG A 149 20.87 -5.96 -9.23
N TYR A 150 22.04 -5.54 -9.70
CA TYR A 150 23.10 -4.97 -8.86
C TYR A 150 23.50 -5.90 -7.68
N GLY A 151 23.56 -7.22 -7.90
CA GLY A 151 23.85 -8.20 -6.85
C GLY A 151 22.76 -8.34 -5.77
N ARG A 152 21.53 -7.91 -6.05
CA ARG A 152 20.38 -7.88 -5.14
C ARG A 152 19.21 -8.61 -5.76
N ALA A 153 18.40 -9.30 -4.94
CA ALA A 153 17.15 -9.88 -5.41
C ALA A 153 16.14 -8.78 -5.76
N GLN A 154 15.53 -8.91 -6.94
CA GLN A 154 14.41 -8.07 -7.38
C GLN A 154 13.13 -8.87 -7.65
N GLY A 155 13.17 -10.21 -7.57
CA GLY A 155 12.03 -11.04 -7.91
C GLY A 155 11.54 -10.75 -9.33
N ALA A 156 10.24 -10.70 -9.52
CA ALA A 156 9.62 -10.35 -10.80
C ALA A 156 9.37 -8.83 -10.95
N PHE A 157 10.26 -7.97 -10.41
CA PHE A 157 10.23 -6.51 -10.51
C PHE A 157 11.46 -5.99 -11.29
N GLN A 158 11.41 -4.71 -11.65
CA GLN A 158 12.55 -4.04 -12.31
C GLN A 158 13.58 -3.48 -11.30
N ASP A 159 13.18 -3.31 -10.02
CA ASP A 159 14.02 -2.69 -8.99
C ASP A 159 13.86 -3.38 -7.63
N PRO A 160 14.97 -3.77 -6.97
CA PRO A 160 14.97 -4.30 -5.61
C PRO A 160 14.31 -3.37 -4.58
N ASN A 161 14.33 -2.05 -4.80
CA ASN A 161 13.74 -1.09 -3.89
C ASN A 161 12.20 -1.00 -4.02
N VAL A 162 11.61 -1.53 -5.10
CA VAL A 162 10.17 -1.75 -5.23
C VAL A 162 9.78 -3.12 -4.70
N TYR A 163 10.57 -4.15 -5.06
CA TYR A 163 10.36 -5.53 -4.64
C TYR A 163 10.36 -5.69 -3.11
N GLY A 164 11.36 -5.14 -2.42
CA GLY A 164 11.44 -5.26 -0.96
C GLY A 164 10.19 -4.72 -0.23
N PRO A 165 9.80 -3.45 -0.43
CA PRO A 165 8.56 -2.89 0.13
C PRO A 165 7.28 -3.60 -0.30
N PHE A 166 7.21 -4.15 -1.52
CA PHE A 166 6.07 -4.97 -1.96
C PHE A 166 5.84 -6.18 -1.03
N LEU A 167 6.90 -6.81 -0.51
CA LEU A 167 6.79 -7.97 0.37
C LEU A 167 6.29 -7.64 1.78
N ILE A 168 6.23 -6.38 2.18
CA ILE A 168 5.86 -6.00 3.55
C ILE A 168 4.41 -6.30 3.88
N LEU A 169 3.47 -6.09 2.96
CA LEU A 169 2.05 -6.39 3.21
C LEU A 169 1.83 -7.89 3.50
N PRO A 170 2.27 -8.83 2.65
CA PRO A 170 2.09 -10.26 2.91
C PRO A 170 2.90 -10.74 4.12
N LEU A 171 4.09 -10.18 4.39
CA LEU A 171 4.87 -10.47 5.58
C LEU A 171 4.12 -10.03 6.86
N THR A 172 3.60 -8.82 6.88
CA THR A 172 2.81 -8.30 8.01
C THR A 172 1.54 -9.13 8.23
N TRP A 173 0.91 -9.61 7.15
CA TRP A 173 -0.23 -10.53 7.24
C TRP A 173 0.15 -11.88 7.86
N THR A 174 1.26 -12.50 7.44
CA THR A 174 1.72 -13.76 8.03
C THR A 174 2.09 -13.59 9.50
N LEU A 175 2.76 -12.51 9.87
CA LEU A 175 3.06 -12.15 11.26
C LEU A 175 1.76 -12.02 12.09
N TYR A 176 0.76 -11.31 11.58
CA TYR A 176 -0.54 -11.21 12.24
C TYR A 176 -1.15 -12.60 12.50
N ARG A 177 -1.14 -13.50 11.50
CA ARG A 177 -1.69 -14.86 11.61
C ARG A 177 -0.92 -15.70 12.63
N VAL A 178 0.40 -15.61 12.64
CA VAL A 178 1.27 -16.31 13.62
C VAL A 178 1.02 -15.79 15.04
N MET A 179 0.91 -14.48 15.22
CA MET A 179 0.72 -13.85 16.53
C MET A 179 -0.66 -14.16 17.12
N ARG A 180 -1.72 -14.13 16.29
CA ARG A 180 -3.11 -14.26 16.76
C ARG A 180 -3.67 -15.66 16.62
N GLY A 181 -3.18 -16.45 15.68
CA GLY A 181 -3.73 -17.77 15.36
C GLY A 181 -3.34 -18.88 16.33
N GLY A 182 -3.96 -20.06 16.18
CA GLY A 182 -3.60 -21.30 16.88
C GLY A 182 -2.41 -22.01 16.22
N ALA A 183 -2.09 -23.24 16.71
CA ALA A 183 -0.99 -24.05 16.18
C ALA A 183 -1.11 -24.30 14.66
N ARG A 184 -2.32 -24.51 14.15
CA ARG A 184 -2.56 -24.68 12.71
C ARG A 184 -2.18 -23.41 11.91
N ASP A 185 -2.53 -22.24 12.39
CA ASP A 185 -2.16 -20.99 11.72
C ASP A 185 -0.64 -20.81 11.73
N VAL A 186 0.01 -21.10 12.85
CA VAL A 186 1.48 -21.06 12.92
C VAL A 186 2.09 -22.05 11.92
N ALA A 187 1.63 -23.28 11.87
CA ALA A 187 2.15 -24.28 10.93
C ALA A 187 2.00 -23.88 9.46
N VAL A 188 0.89 -23.21 9.11
CA VAL A 188 0.63 -22.76 7.73
C VAL A 188 1.38 -21.48 7.40
N TYR A 189 1.38 -20.46 8.28
CA TYR A 189 1.87 -19.12 7.94
C TYR A 189 3.34 -18.88 8.28
N LEU A 190 3.94 -19.69 9.17
CA LEU A 190 5.36 -19.54 9.51
C LEU A 190 6.30 -19.81 8.32
N PRO A 191 6.10 -20.84 7.48
CA PRO A 191 6.91 -21.02 6.28
C PRO A 191 6.84 -19.82 5.32
N PHE A 192 5.65 -19.26 5.08
CA PHE A 192 5.50 -18.04 4.30
C PHE A 192 6.24 -16.86 4.94
N CYS A 193 6.14 -16.71 6.27
CA CYS A 193 6.86 -15.68 7.00
C CYS A 193 8.37 -15.79 6.79
N CYS A 194 8.93 -17.00 6.87
CA CYS A 194 10.36 -17.24 6.64
C CYS A 194 10.79 -16.90 5.20
N VAL A 195 10.04 -17.37 4.20
CA VAL A 195 10.32 -17.10 2.77
C VAL A 195 10.25 -15.58 2.47
N LEU A 196 9.21 -14.91 2.96
CA LEU A 196 9.04 -13.46 2.74
C LEU A 196 10.14 -12.66 3.46
N THR A 197 10.50 -13.04 4.69
CA THR A 197 11.59 -12.39 5.45
C THR A 197 12.91 -12.54 4.72
N LEU A 198 13.22 -13.75 4.23
CA LEU A 198 14.44 -13.98 3.45
C LEU A 198 14.42 -13.17 2.14
N GLY A 199 13.27 -13.10 1.43
CA GLY A 199 13.10 -12.25 0.25
C GLY A 199 13.39 -10.78 0.54
N VAL A 200 12.87 -10.24 1.66
CA VAL A 200 13.17 -8.87 2.10
C VAL A 200 14.65 -8.71 2.42
N LEU A 201 15.29 -9.66 3.09
CA LEU A 201 16.71 -9.59 3.43
C LEU A 201 17.59 -9.54 2.18
N VAL A 202 17.39 -10.47 1.23
CA VAL A 202 18.20 -10.54 0.00
C VAL A 202 17.86 -9.46 -1.03
N SER A 203 16.80 -8.68 -0.80
CA SER A 203 16.53 -7.45 -1.57
C SER A 203 17.57 -6.37 -1.28
N PHE A 204 18.25 -6.41 -0.14
CA PHE A 204 19.17 -5.39 0.34
C PHE A 204 18.60 -3.96 0.25
N SER A 205 17.28 -3.84 0.40
CA SER A 205 16.58 -2.55 0.46
C SER A 205 16.51 -2.07 1.90
N ARG A 206 17.30 -1.04 2.23
CA ARG A 206 17.29 -0.40 3.56
C ARG A 206 15.89 0.05 3.97
N ALA A 207 15.12 0.59 2.99
CA ALA A 207 13.75 1.01 3.19
C ALA A 207 12.86 -0.18 3.61
N ALA A 208 12.95 -1.31 2.91
CA ALA A 208 12.20 -2.52 3.25
C ALA A 208 12.63 -3.07 4.62
N TRP A 209 13.93 -3.08 4.91
CA TRP A 209 14.46 -3.51 6.21
C TRP A 209 13.89 -2.68 7.37
N ALA A 210 13.78 -1.35 7.19
CA ALA A 210 13.19 -0.46 8.21
C ALA A 210 11.67 -0.68 8.37
N MET A 211 10.96 -1.03 7.30
CA MET A 211 9.51 -1.27 7.35
C MET A 211 9.14 -2.52 8.14
N VAL A 212 10.00 -3.55 8.18
CA VAL A 212 9.72 -4.81 8.92
C VAL A 212 9.54 -4.54 10.43
N PRO A 213 10.53 -3.99 11.16
CA PRO A 213 10.37 -3.73 12.59
C PRO A 213 9.27 -2.72 12.87
N LEU A 214 9.08 -1.71 12.01
CA LEU A 214 7.99 -0.75 12.15
C LEU A 214 6.61 -1.44 12.10
N SER A 215 6.39 -2.27 11.08
CA SER A 215 5.13 -3.01 10.94
C SER A 215 4.91 -3.97 12.10
N PHE A 216 5.98 -4.63 12.58
CA PHE A 216 5.93 -5.51 13.75
C PHE A 216 5.53 -4.73 15.02
N VAL A 217 6.14 -3.58 15.28
CA VAL A 217 5.84 -2.74 16.46
C VAL A 217 4.40 -2.27 16.45
N ILE A 218 3.89 -1.81 15.30
CA ILE A 218 2.49 -1.39 15.17
C ILE A 218 1.55 -2.57 15.43
N LEU A 219 1.81 -3.70 14.78
CA LEU A 219 1.01 -4.92 14.93
C LEU A 219 0.98 -5.38 16.40
N PHE A 220 2.17 -5.50 16.99
CA PHE A 220 2.35 -5.89 18.40
C PHE A 220 1.61 -4.92 19.33
N GLY A 221 1.83 -3.62 19.16
CA GLY A 221 1.23 -2.58 20.01
C GLY A 221 -0.31 -2.62 19.96
N VAL A 222 -0.89 -2.66 18.76
CA VAL A 222 -2.35 -2.72 18.60
C VAL A 222 -2.92 -4.01 19.18
N LEU A 223 -2.31 -5.18 18.89
CA LEU A 223 -2.77 -6.46 19.42
C LEU A 223 -2.66 -6.53 20.95
N PHE A 224 -1.58 -5.97 21.50
CA PHE A 224 -1.35 -5.90 22.95
C PHE A 224 -2.38 -5.02 23.67
N LEU A 225 -2.69 -3.87 23.08
CA LEU A 225 -3.67 -2.93 23.63
C LEU A 225 -5.13 -3.42 23.51
N GLN A 226 -5.44 -4.12 22.41
CA GLN A 226 -6.81 -4.63 22.17
C GLN A 226 -7.17 -5.85 23.01
N ASN A 227 -6.20 -6.59 23.53
CA ASN A 227 -6.45 -7.83 24.22
C ASN A 227 -6.11 -7.74 25.71
N ASN A 228 -7.07 -8.01 26.57
CA ASN A 228 -6.90 -7.97 28.03
C ASN A 228 -6.43 -9.31 28.63
N SER A 229 -6.29 -10.37 27.83
CA SER A 229 -5.84 -11.68 28.32
C SER A 229 -4.34 -11.68 28.61
N ASN A 230 -3.93 -11.92 29.86
CA ASN A 230 -2.53 -12.02 30.25
C ASN A 230 -1.81 -13.14 29.52
N ARG A 231 -2.49 -14.26 29.24
CA ARG A 231 -1.92 -15.39 28.46
C ARG A 231 -1.59 -14.96 27.03
N PHE A 232 -2.48 -14.18 26.40
CA PHE A 232 -2.25 -13.69 25.05
C PHE A 232 -1.12 -12.64 25.03
N ARG A 233 -1.08 -11.72 25.98
CA ARG A 233 0.02 -10.74 26.12
C ARG A 233 1.36 -11.41 26.34
N LEU A 234 1.43 -12.42 27.22
CA LEU A 234 2.64 -13.21 27.42
C LEU A 234 3.08 -13.92 26.13
N ARG A 235 2.13 -14.53 25.40
CA ARG A 235 2.41 -15.12 24.08
C ARG A 235 3.02 -14.11 23.12
N LEU A 236 2.48 -12.90 23.03
CA LEU A 236 3.02 -11.83 22.18
C LEU A 236 4.47 -11.48 22.57
N ILE A 237 4.74 -11.34 23.88
CA ILE A 237 6.08 -11.04 24.39
C ILE A 237 7.05 -12.17 24.01
N VAL A 238 6.67 -13.44 24.22
CA VAL A 238 7.50 -14.59 23.85
C VAL A 238 7.78 -14.61 22.34
N ILE A 239 6.77 -14.41 21.50
CA ILE A 239 6.95 -14.35 20.04
C ILE A 239 7.88 -13.17 19.68
N GLY A 240 7.73 -12.01 20.32
CA GLY A 240 8.60 -10.85 20.12
C GLY A 240 10.06 -11.12 20.47
N LEU A 241 10.29 -11.72 21.61
CA LEU A 241 11.65 -12.10 22.04
C LEU A 241 12.28 -13.15 21.10
N LEU A 242 11.51 -14.19 20.73
CA LEU A 242 11.98 -15.19 19.78
C LEU A 242 12.31 -14.55 18.41
N ALA A 243 11.49 -13.63 17.92
CA ALA A 243 11.75 -12.92 16.67
C ALA A 243 13.06 -12.11 16.76
N ILE A 244 13.27 -11.36 17.85
CA ILE A 244 14.50 -10.58 18.08
C ILE A 244 15.72 -11.50 18.08
N VAL A 245 15.67 -12.59 18.85
CA VAL A 245 16.78 -13.57 18.94
C VAL A 245 17.05 -14.21 17.58
N THR A 246 15.99 -14.62 16.85
CA THR A 246 16.14 -15.22 15.51
C THR A 246 16.76 -14.27 14.52
N ILE A 247 16.33 -12.98 14.51
CA ILE A 247 16.91 -11.95 13.64
C ILE A 247 18.37 -11.69 14.02
N ALA A 248 18.69 -11.58 15.31
CA ALA A 248 20.06 -11.38 15.77
C ALA A 248 20.98 -12.52 15.34
N LEU A 249 20.54 -13.79 15.53
CA LEU A 249 21.28 -14.97 15.09
C LEU A 249 21.44 -14.99 13.56
N ALA A 250 20.38 -14.68 12.82
CA ALA A 250 20.44 -14.60 11.34
C ALA A 250 21.46 -13.55 10.88
N ILE A 251 21.48 -12.36 11.48
CA ILE A 251 22.47 -11.32 11.18
C ILE A 251 23.89 -11.81 11.52
N LEU A 252 24.10 -12.42 12.67
CA LEU A 252 25.40 -12.96 13.05
C LEU A 252 25.90 -14.00 12.04
N ILE A 253 25.02 -14.90 11.57
CA ILE A 253 25.35 -15.89 10.54
C ILE A 253 25.69 -15.20 9.22
N ILE A 254 24.87 -14.25 8.75
CA ILE A 254 25.08 -13.49 7.51
C ILE A 254 26.44 -12.79 7.53
N LEU A 255 26.81 -12.18 8.65
CA LEU A 255 28.08 -11.48 8.80
C LEU A 255 29.33 -12.39 8.73
N GLN A 256 29.15 -13.70 8.93
CA GLN A 256 30.22 -14.69 8.79
C GLN A 256 30.37 -15.25 7.37
N LEU A 257 29.37 -15.03 6.49
CA LEU A 257 29.41 -15.53 5.13
C LEU A 257 30.32 -14.68 4.24
N PRO A 258 31.37 -15.26 3.59
CA PRO A 258 32.27 -14.51 2.73
C PRO A 258 31.51 -13.81 1.58
N GLY A 259 31.86 -12.56 1.31
CA GLY A 259 31.22 -11.73 0.27
C GLY A 259 29.82 -11.21 0.65
N VAL A 260 28.94 -12.05 1.19
CA VAL A 260 27.60 -11.63 1.64
C VAL A 260 27.68 -10.73 2.87
N GLY A 261 28.54 -11.08 3.84
CA GLY A 261 28.74 -10.30 5.04
C GLY A 261 29.31 -8.90 4.76
N ASP A 262 30.24 -8.78 3.84
CA ASP A 262 30.80 -7.49 3.44
C ASP A 262 29.77 -6.62 2.72
N PHE A 263 29.00 -7.21 1.80
CA PHE A 263 27.92 -6.50 1.13
C PHE A 263 26.82 -6.07 2.12
N PHE A 264 26.49 -6.93 3.10
CA PHE A 264 25.57 -6.58 4.16
C PHE A 264 26.07 -5.41 5.03
N ARG A 265 27.36 -5.44 5.46
CA ARG A 265 27.99 -4.35 6.23
C ARG A 265 27.97 -3.03 5.45
N GLU A 266 28.32 -3.09 4.16
CA GLU A 266 28.26 -1.91 3.29
C GLU A 266 26.85 -1.34 3.23
N ARG A 267 25.83 -2.18 2.99
CA ARG A 267 24.43 -1.74 2.90
C ARG A 267 23.82 -1.29 4.22
N ALA A 268 24.29 -1.84 5.35
CA ALA A 268 23.84 -1.44 6.68
C ALA A 268 24.39 -0.08 7.15
N ARG A 269 25.38 0.51 6.45
CA ARG A 269 25.86 1.86 6.75
C ARG A 269 24.74 2.87 6.52
N LEU A 270 24.55 3.79 7.48
CA LEU A 270 23.53 4.84 7.41
C LEU A 270 23.84 5.84 6.29
N GLU A 271 25.12 6.17 6.10
CA GLU A 271 25.58 7.06 5.04
C GLU A 271 26.27 6.24 3.93
N GLN A 272 25.90 6.54 2.72
CA GLN A 272 26.52 6.00 1.50
C GLN A 272 27.20 7.16 0.76
N SER A 273 28.25 6.86 0.00
CA SER A 273 28.97 7.86 -0.79
C SER A 273 28.07 8.66 -1.74
N TYR A 274 27.00 8.05 -2.24
CA TYR A 274 26.02 8.72 -3.10
C TYR A 274 24.99 9.57 -2.32
N ASP A 275 24.88 9.44 -0.99
CA ASP A 275 23.98 10.28 -0.17
C ASP A 275 24.65 11.65 0.13
N SER A 276 25.98 11.68 0.34
CA SER A 276 26.76 12.87 0.76
C SER A 276 27.63 13.49 -0.34
N ALA A 277 27.63 12.94 -1.57
CA ALA A 277 28.36 13.52 -2.70
C ALA A 277 27.88 14.95 -3.03
N ARG A 278 28.68 15.73 -3.80
CA ARG A 278 28.38 17.13 -4.19
C ARG A 278 26.99 17.33 -4.78
N LEU A 279 26.44 16.33 -5.50
CA LEU A 279 25.04 16.21 -5.96
C LEU A 279 24.40 14.97 -5.36
N GLY A 280 24.69 14.66 -4.09
CA GLY A 280 24.09 13.54 -3.39
C GLY A 280 22.60 13.78 -3.08
N ARG A 281 21.94 12.77 -2.53
CA ARG A 281 20.48 12.78 -2.28
C ARG A 281 20.04 14.02 -1.50
N PHE A 282 20.74 14.39 -0.42
CA PHE A 282 20.35 15.54 0.41
C PHE A 282 20.56 16.89 -0.29
N ALA A 283 21.62 17.01 -1.11
CA ALA A 283 21.83 18.20 -1.94
C ALA A 283 20.68 18.36 -2.96
N ARG A 284 20.24 17.25 -3.59
CA ARG A 284 19.08 17.26 -4.51
C ARG A 284 17.77 17.59 -3.80
N HIS A 285 17.57 17.16 -2.54
CA HIS A 285 16.40 17.58 -1.76
C HIS A 285 16.37 19.10 -1.58
N TRP A 286 17.53 19.71 -1.27
CA TRP A 286 17.63 21.17 -1.14
C TRP A 286 17.36 21.89 -2.45
N LEU A 287 17.96 21.43 -3.56
CA LEU A 287 17.70 21.98 -4.90
C LEU A 287 16.23 21.84 -5.31
N GLY A 288 15.62 20.67 -5.03
CA GLY A 288 14.19 20.45 -5.28
C GLY A 288 13.30 21.41 -4.48
N MET A 289 13.68 21.74 -3.24
CA MET A 289 12.96 22.68 -2.41
C MET A 289 13.04 24.13 -2.96
N ILE A 290 14.22 24.53 -3.44
CA ILE A 290 14.40 25.82 -4.12
C ILE A 290 13.51 25.89 -5.39
N LEU A 291 13.59 24.88 -6.24
CA LEU A 291 12.76 24.81 -7.46
C LEU A 291 11.26 24.85 -7.15
N ALA A 292 10.81 24.13 -6.10
CA ALA A 292 9.41 24.13 -5.69
C ALA A 292 8.89 25.51 -5.31
N THR A 293 9.74 26.39 -4.76
CA THR A 293 9.37 27.79 -4.45
C THR A 293 9.36 28.67 -5.69
N GLN A 294 10.21 28.39 -6.68
CA GLN A 294 10.32 29.16 -7.91
C GLN A 294 9.26 28.76 -8.95
N HIS A 295 8.80 27.50 -8.91
CA HIS A 295 7.85 26.93 -9.87
C HIS A 295 6.56 26.43 -9.16
N PRO A 296 5.63 27.33 -8.81
CA PRO A 296 4.44 26.94 -8.06
C PRO A 296 3.49 26.00 -8.82
N LEU A 297 3.54 25.99 -10.14
CA LEU A 297 2.77 25.07 -10.99
C LEU A 297 3.52 23.77 -11.29
N GLY A 298 4.72 23.59 -10.71
CA GLY A 298 5.62 22.47 -10.98
C GLY A 298 6.57 22.73 -12.14
N ILE A 299 7.56 21.86 -12.30
CA ILE A 299 8.49 21.86 -13.44
C ILE A 299 8.11 20.82 -14.50
N GLY A 300 7.17 19.95 -14.16
CA GLY A 300 6.72 18.84 -15.01
C GLY A 300 7.28 17.48 -14.57
N PRO A 301 6.51 16.40 -14.82
CA PRO A 301 6.94 15.04 -14.51
C PRO A 301 8.22 14.66 -15.26
N LEU A 302 9.12 13.96 -14.54
CA LEU A 302 10.38 13.43 -15.07
C LEU A 302 11.43 14.47 -15.48
N GLU A 303 11.24 15.77 -15.17
CA GLU A 303 12.18 16.85 -15.53
C GLU A 303 13.35 16.95 -14.54
N PHE A 304 13.14 16.66 -13.26
CA PHE A 304 14.17 16.85 -12.24
C PHE A 304 15.40 15.95 -12.47
N GLY A 305 15.19 14.68 -12.84
CA GLY A 305 16.27 13.73 -13.10
C GLY A 305 17.24 14.17 -14.19
N PRO A 306 16.78 14.57 -15.38
CA PRO A 306 17.63 15.14 -16.43
C PRO A 306 18.41 16.39 -16.00
N MET A 307 17.83 17.25 -15.14
CA MET A 307 18.49 18.48 -14.66
C MET A 307 19.63 18.20 -13.66
N PHE A 308 19.49 17.16 -12.82
CA PHE A 308 20.40 16.94 -11.69
C PHE A 308 21.02 15.53 -11.64
N GLY A 309 20.88 14.75 -12.72
CA GLY A 309 21.48 13.41 -12.88
C GLY A 309 20.62 12.26 -12.35
N GLU A 310 19.84 12.47 -11.30
CA GLU A 310 18.90 11.52 -10.69
C GLU A 310 17.68 12.23 -10.14
N ASP A 311 16.60 11.50 -9.93
CA ASP A 311 15.36 12.02 -9.34
C ASP A 311 15.53 12.39 -7.86
N THR A 312 14.51 13.05 -7.29
CA THR A 312 14.55 13.56 -5.89
C THR A 312 14.66 12.43 -4.86
N HIS A 313 14.15 11.24 -5.17
CA HIS A 313 13.97 10.16 -4.19
C HIS A 313 13.26 10.61 -2.91
N ASN A 314 12.27 11.48 -3.07
CA ASN A 314 11.43 11.99 -2.00
C ASN A 314 10.04 12.30 -2.56
N ILE A 315 9.03 11.53 -2.12
CA ILE A 315 7.68 11.62 -2.67
C ILE A 315 7.03 13.00 -2.51
N TRP A 316 7.43 13.74 -1.45
CA TRP A 316 6.86 15.08 -1.19
C TRP A 316 7.41 16.10 -2.18
N LEU A 317 8.73 16.08 -2.39
CA LEU A 317 9.37 16.93 -3.39
C LEU A 317 8.92 16.55 -4.79
N LYS A 318 8.83 15.26 -5.08
CA LYS A 318 8.32 14.78 -6.35
C LYS A 318 6.87 15.24 -6.57
N ALA A 319 6.01 15.17 -5.57
CA ALA A 319 4.63 15.64 -5.68
C ALA A 319 4.54 17.14 -5.97
N VAL A 320 5.39 17.98 -5.38
CA VAL A 320 5.35 19.43 -5.68
C VAL A 320 6.01 19.76 -7.01
N LEU A 321 7.06 19.06 -7.42
CA LEU A 321 7.77 19.33 -8.68
C LEU A 321 7.00 18.80 -9.89
N ASP A 322 6.46 17.59 -9.81
CA ASP A 322 5.77 16.92 -10.90
C ASP A 322 4.29 17.34 -11.01
N TYR A 323 3.64 17.72 -9.89
CA TYR A 323 2.20 17.99 -9.83
C TYR A 323 1.88 19.41 -9.34
N GLY A 324 2.88 20.26 -9.11
CA GLY A 324 2.73 21.60 -8.58
C GLY A 324 2.18 21.64 -7.15
N TRP A 325 2.04 22.83 -6.59
CA TRP A 325 1.48 23.01 -5.24
C TRP A 325 0.04 22.52 -5.11
N ILE A 326 -0.78 22.61 -6.17
CA ILE A 326 -2.16 22.10 -6.18
C ILE A 326 -2.16 20.57 -5.96
N GLY A 327 -1.37 19.85 -6.76
CA GLY A 327 -1.25 18.41 -6.64
C GLY A 327 -0.62 18.00 -5.30
N PHE A 328 0.43 18.69 -4.88
CA PHE A 328 1.08 18.44 -3.59
C PHE A 328 0.10 18.56 -2.41
N MET A 329 -0.69 19.64 -2.34
CA MET A 329 -1.66 19.84 -1.27
C MET A 329 -2.76 18.78 -1.27
N ALA A 330 -3.19 18.34 -2.45
CA ALA A 330 -4.13 17.22 -2.58
C ALA A 330 -3.52 15.91 -2.08
N PHE A 331 -2.27 15.60 -2.45
CA PHE A 331 -1.55 14.41 -2.00
C PHE A 331 -1.27 14.43 -0.50
N LEU A 332 -0.86 15.57 0.03
CA LEU A 332 -0.66 15.79 1.47
C LEU A 332 -1.97 15.54 2.24
N THR A 333 -3.06 16.15 1.79
CA THR A 333 -4.39 15.97 2.38
C THR A 333 -4.83 14.50 2.31
N LEU A 334 -4.67 13.86 1.16
CA LEU A 334 -4.98 12.44 0.97
C LEU A 334 -4.21 11.57 1.96
N THR A 335 -2.91 11.81 2.09
CA THR A 335 -2.04 11.01 2.96
C THR A 335 -2.41 11.15 4.42
N PHE A 336 -2.53 12.39 4.93
CA PHE A 336 -2.86 12.61 6.34
C PHE A 336 -4.30 12.22 6.67
N LEU A 337 -5.23 12.41 5.75
CA LEU A 337 -6.61 11.95 5.94
C LEU A 337 -6.67 10.41 6.00
N THR A 338 -5.92 9.71 5.13
CA THR A 338 -5.82 8.25 5.15
C THR A 338 -5.20 7.74 6.46
N LEU A 339 -4.13 8.39 6.94
CA LEU A 339 -3.53 8.08 8.25
C LEU A 339 -4.54 8.30 9.39
N GLY A 340 -5.23 9.44 9.42
CA GLY A 340 -6.20 9.75 10.46
C GLY A 340 -7.41 8.82 10.47
N ILE A 341 -7.97 8.51 9.29
CA ILE A 341 -9.07 7.56 9.13
C ILE A 341 -8.63 6.17 9.57
N GLY A 342 -7.51 5.68 9.05
CA GLY A 342 -6.99 4.36 9.38
C GLY A 342 -6.75 4.22 10.88
N PHE A 343 -6.05 5.16 11.51
CA PHE A 343 -5.77 5.16 12.94
C PHE A 343 -7.06 5.10 13.79
N LYS A 344 -8.06 5.94 13.46
CA LYS A 344 -9.34 5.95 14.16
C LYS A 344 -10.08 4.61 14.11
N LEU A 345 -9.88 3.86 13.05
CA LEU A 345 -10.56 2.58 12.80
C LEU A 345 -9.80 1.38 13.36
N LEU A 346 -8.51 1.49 13.67
CA LEU A 346 -7.67 0.39 14.15
C LEU A 346 -8.27 -0.32 15.38
N PHE A 347 -8.86 0.44 16.28
CA PHE A 347 -9.38 -0.07 17.57
C PHE A 347 -10.86 -0.45 17.51
N ARG A 348 -11.48 -0.44 16.31
CA ARG A 348 -12.86 -0.87 16.15
C ARG A 348 -12.93 -2.39 15.98
N ASN A 349 -13.71 -3.08 16.82
CA ASN A 349 -13.92 -4.51 16.68
C ASN A 349 -14.89 -4.80 15.52
N ARG A 350 -14.33 -5.12 14.35
CA ARG A 350 -15.05 -5.37 13.08
C ARG A 350 -14.48 -6.57 12.36
N PRO A 351 -15.27 -7.29 11.52
CA PRO A 351 -14.78 -8.43 10.75
C PRO A 351 -13.64 -8.06 9.77
N TRP A 352 -13.57 -6.82 9.32
CA TRP A 352 -12.52 -6.32 8.42
C TRP A 352 -11.32 -5.70 9.15
N GLN A 353 -11.39 -5.52 10.47
CA GLN A 353 -10.32 -4.89 11.26
C GLN A 353 -8.93 -5.58 11.11
N PRO A 354 -8.81 -6.91 11.05
CA PRO A 354 -7.52 -7.55 10.86
C PRO A 354 -6.81 -7.12 9.56
N PHE A 355 -7.57 -7.02 8.48
CA PHE A 355 -7.06 -6.59 7.18
C PHE A 355 -6.67 -5.11 7.19
N LEU A 356 -7.51 -4.27 7.81
CA LEU A 356 -7.23 -2.85 8.00
C LEU A 356 -5.95 -2.63 8.81
N LEU A 357 -5.76 -3.35 9.92
CA LEU A 357 -4.56 -3.22 10.78
C LEU A 357 -3.29 -3.50 9.98
N VAL A 358 -3.27 -4.60 9.23
CA VAL A 358 -2.11 -4.99 8.41
C VAL A 358 -1.87 -3.98 7.28
N ALA A 359 -2.92 -3.57 6.57
CA ALA A 359 -2.81 -2.57 5.52
C ALA A 359 -2.33 -1.21 6.06
N TYR A 360 -2.83 -0.79 7.23
CA TYR A 360 -2.43 0.46 7.87
C TYR A 360 -0.97 0.46 8.32
N ALA A 361 -0.51 -0.63 8.96
CA ALA A 361 0.89 -0.77 9.37
C ALA A 361 1.83 -0.68 8.15
N THR A 362 1.47 -1.37 7.06
CA THR A 362 2.22 -1.32 5.80
C THR A 362 2.15 0.06 5.15
N TYR A 363 0.98 0.71 5.15
CA TYR A 363 0.78 2.05 4.60
C TYR A 363 1.65 3.10 5.32
N LEU A 364 1.66 3.08 6.65
CA LEU A 364 2.51 3.99 7.44
C LEU A 364 3.99 3.77 7.10
N GLY A 365 4.41 2.52 6.91
CA GLY A 365 5.77 2.20 6.43
C GLY A 365 6.07 2.88 5.08
N HIS A 366 5.15 2.79 4.11
CA HIS A 366 5.31 3.43 2.79
C HIS A 366 5.38 4.96 2.88
N VAL A 367 4.55 5.58 3.73
CA VAL A 367 4.60 7.03 3.95
C VAL A 367 5.95 7.47 4.51
N LEU A 368 6.50 6.69 5.47
CA LEU A 368 7.80 7.02 6.08
C LEU A 368 8.96 6.82 5.10
N ILE A 369 9.00 5.72 4.34
CA ILE A 369 10.06 5.52 3.35
C ILE A 369 9.95 6.49 2.17
N GLY A 370 8.78 7.04 1.90
CA GLY A 370 8.56 8.08 0.88
C GLY A 370 9.43 9.33 1.06
N ASN A 371 10.01 9.54 2.26
CA ASN A 371 10.99 10.61 2.48
C ASN A 371 12.35 10.34 1.83
N VAL A 372 12.64 9.10 1.42
CA VAL A 372 13.94 8.67 0.87
C VAL A 372 13.82 7.85 -0.40
N ILE A 373 12.60 7.66 -0.91
CA ILE A 373 12.31 6.96 -2.17
C ILE A 373 11.00 7.43 -2.78
N ASP A 374 10.91 7.41 -4.11
CA ASP A 374 9.70 7.75 -4.85
C ASP A 374 8.74 6.56 -4.84
N THR A 375 7.55 6.73 -4.26
CA THR A 375 6.53 5.68 -4.14
C THR A 375 5.27 5.99 -4.95
N ASP A 376 5.26 7.10 -5.66
CA ASP A 376 4.10 7.69 -6.34
C ASP A 376 3.49 6.82 -7.45
N HIS A 377 4.26 5.93 -8.07
CA HIS A 377 3.81 5.01 -9.11
C HIS A 377 3.82 3.53 -8.67
N TRP A 378 3.90 3.26 -7.37
CA TRP A 378 3.87 1.90 -6.88
C TRP A 378 2.44 1.37 -6.77
N ARG A 379 2.09 0.43 -7.63
CA ARG A 379 0.77 -0.21 -7.72
C ARG A 379 0.23 -0.70 -6.38
N HIS A 380 1.08 -1.32 -5.60
CA HIS A 380 0.73 -1.82 -4.27
C HIS A 380 0.46 -0.72 -3.24
N PHE A 381 1.05 0.46 -3.40
CA PHE A 381 0.76 1.61 -2.56
C PHE A 381 -0.67 2.12 -2.78
N TYR A 382 -1.13 2.14 -4.05
CA TYR A 382 -2.52 2.49 -4.38
C TYR A 382 -3.53 1.44 -3.90
N LEU A 383 -3.16 0.16 -3.86
CA LEU A 383 -4.00 -0.88 -3.25
C LEU A 383 -4.22 -0.60 -1.75
N LEU A 384 -3.19 -0.12 -1.02
CA LEU A 384 -3.32 0.22 0.40
C LEU A 384 -4.34 1.36 0.63
N PHE A 385 -4.35 2.39 -0.21
CA PHE A 385 -5.42 3.40 -0.18
C PHE A 385 -6.79 2.73 -0.37
N GLY A 386 -6.94 1.90 -1.38
CA GLY A 386 -8.19 1.18 -1.66
C GLY A 386 -8.68 0.36 -0.46
N ILE A 387 -7.79 -0.36 0.22
CA ILE A 387 -8.15 -1.17 1.39
C ILE A 387 -8.60 -0.27 2.55
N ILE A 388 -7.82 0.77 2.89
CA ILE A 388 -8.13 1.64 4.04
C ILE A 388 -9.44 2.40 3.82
N TRP A 389 -9.63 2.98 2.63
CA TRP A 389 -10.84 3.74 2.31
C TRP A 389 -12.07 2.84 2.13
N GLY A 390 -11.90 1.62 1.60
CA GLY A 390 -12.97 0.63 1.55
C GLY A 390 -13.45 0.21 2.95
N CYS A 391 -12.50 -0.02 3.87
CA CYS A 391 -12.83 -0.28 5.28
C CYS A 391 -13.50 0.93 5.96
N ALA A 392 -13.11 2.15 5.61
CA ALA A 392 -13.75 3.38 6.09
C ALA A 392 -15.20 3.48 5.63
N GLY A 393 -15.48 3.18 4.36
CA GLY A 393 -16.83 3.14 3.82
C GLY A 393 -17.69 2.07 4.47
N LEU A 394 -17.14 0.88 4.76
CA LEU A 394 -17.82 -0.16 5.52
C LEU A 394 -18.21 0.32 6.92
N GLU A 395 -17.29 0.97 7.65
CA GLU A 395 -17.58 1.50 8.98
C GLU A 395 -18.62 2.62 8.95
N TYR A 396 -18.53 3.52 7.97
CA TYR A 396 -19.53 4.57 7.77
C TYR A 396 -20.93 3.97 7.60
N ARG A 397 -21.09 2.97 6.73
CA ARG A 397 -22.37 2.29 6.53
C ARG A 397 -22.85 1.54 7.77
N TYR A 398 -21.95 0.87 8.49
CA TYR A 398 -22.26 0.18 9.74
C TYR A 398 -22.81 1.15 10.77
N GLN A 399 -22.17 2.30 11.00
CA GLN A 399 -22.61 3.30 11.96
C GLN A 399 -23.98 3.92 11.58
N HIS A 400 -24.21 4.12 10.28
CA HIS A 400 -25.50 4.65 9.82
C HIS A 400 -26.64 3.63 9.93
N SER A 401 -26.34 2.33 9.84
CA SER A 401 -27.35 1.28 10.05
C SER A 401 -27.78 1.14 11.52
N LEU A 402 -26.98 1.62 12.46
CA LEU A 402 -27.27 1.61 13.90
C LEU A 402 -28.10 2.83 14.37
N LYS A 403 -28.19 3.89 13.55
CA LYS A 403 -29.02 5.04 13.90
C LYS A 403 -30.50 4.67 13.74
N PRO A 404 -31.35 4.85 14.78
CA PRO A 404 -32.78 4.55 14.68
C PRO A 404 -33.41 5.33 13.54
N ARG A 405 -34.16 4.68 12.70
CA ARG A 405 -34.89 5.27 11.54
C ARG A 405 -35.92 6.35 11.94
N GLY A 406 -36.12 6.63 13.23
CA GLY A 406 -37.20 7.46 13.77
C GLY A 406 -36.87 8.93 14.06
N GLN A 407 -35.61 9.35 14.14
CA GLN A 407 -35.32 10.72 14.64
C GLN A 407 -35.29 11.83 13.57
N SER A 408 -35.27 11.52 12.29
CA SER A 408 -35.28 12.55 11.23
C SER A 408 -36.71 13.04 10.87
N GLY A 409 -37.71 12.22 11.11
CA GLY A 409 -39.12 12.60 10.86
C GLY A 409 -39.76 13.39 11.97
N GLU A 410 -39.51 13.05 13.24
CA GLU A 410 -40.13 13.71 14.39
C GLU A 410 -39.56 15.09 14.69
N GLN A 411 -38.26 15.32 14.48
CA GLN A 411 -37.68 16.66 14.64
C GLN A 411 -38.18 17.65 13.58
N HIS A 412 -38.38 17.23 12.33
CA HIS A 412 -39.00 18.10 11.32
C HIS A 412 -40.49 18.37 11.58
N LEU A 413 -41.22 17.43 12.15
CA LEU A 413 -42.62 17.61 12.54
C LEU A 413 -42.75 18.48 13.83
N ALA A 414 -41.84 18.29 14.79
CA ALA A 414 -41.81 19.12 16.00
C ALA A 414 -41.47 20.59 15.68
N ILE A 415 -40.49 20.86 14.81
CA ILE A 415 -40.13 22.22 14.39
C ILE A 415 -41.26 22.85 13.55
N ARG A 416 -41.98 22.08 12.74
CA ARG A 416 -43.11 22.56 11.96
C ARG A 416 -44.33 22.88 12.83
N ASN A 417 -44.53 22.16 13.92
CA ASN A 417 -45.61 22.39 14.89
C ASN A 417 -45.34 23.56 15.83
N ILE A 418 -44.06 23.85 16.17
CA ILE A 418 -43.68 25.03 16.94
C ILE A 418 -43.89 26.31 16.14
N ARG A 419 -43.58 26.33 14.81
CA ARG A 419 -43.85 27.49 13.94
C ARG A 419 -45.34 27.74 13.65
N ARG A 420 -46.24 26.77 13.88
CA ARG A 420 -47.71 26.96 13.74
C ARG A 420 -48.41 27.44 15.02
N ARG A 421 -47.74 27.55 16.16
CA ARG A 421 -48.33 27.92 17.45
C ARG A 421 -47.86 29.26 18.00
N SER A 422 -47.19 30.11 17.23
CA SER A 422 -47.00 31.52 17.60
C SER A 422 -48.02 32.37 16.82
N PRO A 423 -49.12 32.76 17.43
CA PRO A 423 -49.88 33.91 16.97
C PRO A 423 -49.26 35.16 17.55
N LEU A 424 -48.93 36.13 16.68
CA LEU A 424 -48.69 37.57 16.88
C LEU A 424 -47.80 38.01 18.02
#